data_68d5fd95a9620cda4bfb883bf10c63c7
#
_entry.id   68d5fd95a9620cda4bfb883bf10c63c7
#
_cell.length_a   1.000
_cell.length_b   1.000
_cell.length_c   1.000
_cell.angle_alpha   90.00
_cell.angle_beta   90.00
_cell.angle_gamma   90.00
#
_symmetry.space_group_name_H-M   'P 1'
#
loop_
_entity.id
_entity.type
_entity.pdbx_description
1 polymer ?
#
loop_
_entity_poly.entity_id
_entity_poly.type
_entity_poly.pdbx_seq_one_letter_code
_entity_poly.pdbx_strand_id
1 'polypeptide(L)'
;MIMKELSYTGKICLMDDRGNQNLRRKKKMTTEATRYAILMEECASYVREVKPSCNDPEKAAALLRPLMQQRQDMGQETVWVIMLDTKMRAIGAPVEVSRGTLDECMIPTRDIMRAALMANASAVILAHNHPSGDPRPSAEDVNVTKKVMAAGDIIGVRVLDHIIIGTKTEINPGYISIRAEGLVNFK
;
A
#
# COMPACT_ATOMS: atom_id res chain seq x y z
N MET A 1 10.29 -24.74 10.61
CA MET A 1 9.01 -23.97 10.57
C MET A 1 9.35 -22.55 11.02
N ILE A 2 9.62 -21.65 10.06
CA ILE A 2 10.10 -20.29 10.33
C ILE A 2 8.88 -19.44 10.64
N MET A 3 8.73 -19.01 11.89
CA MET A 3 7.75 -17.96 12.23
C MET A 3 8.32 -16.60 11.78
N LYS A 4 7.71 -16.02 10.75
CA LYS A 4 7.97 -14.65 10.32
C LYS A 4 6.90 -13.76 10.92
N GLU A 5 7.19 -13.11 12.04
CA GLU A 5 6.36 -12.03 12.57
C GLU A 5 6.84 -10.71 11.97
N LEU A 6 5.90 -9.98 11.35
CA LEU A 6 6.09 -8.58 11.02
C LEU A 6 6.14 -7.79 12.34
N SER A 7 7.34 -7.42 12.78
CA SER A 7 7.45 -6.59 13.97
C SER A 7 6.90 -5.19 13.69
N TYR A 8 6.22 -4.61 14.65
CA TYR A 8 5.60 -3.28 14.66
C TYR A 8 6.56 -2.11 14.38
N THR A 9 7.86 -2.38 14.22
CA THR A 9 8.92 -1.38 14.01
C THR A 9 9.34 -1.23 12.55
N GLY A 10 8.58 -1.79 11.58
CA GLY A 10 8.91 -1.69 10.15
C GLY A 10 10.20 -2.41 9.74
N LYS A 11 10.72 -3.29 10.59
CA LYS A 11 11.87 -4.14 10.25
C LYS A 11 11.37 -5.55 10.03
N ILE A 12 11.37 -6.01 8.78
CA ILE A 12 11.27 -7.44 8.47
C ILE A 12 12.58 -8.06 8.95
N CYS A 13 12.55 -8.73 10.09
CA CYS A 13 13.72 -9.42 10.61
C CYS A 13 13.78 -10.81 9.99
N LEU A 14 14.57 -10.98 8.93
CA LEU A 14 14.94 -12.29 8.42
C LEU A 14 16.08 -12.81 9.29
N MET A 15 15.79 -13.69 10.23
CA MET A 15 16.80 -14.51 10.89
C MET A 15 16.91 -15.84 10.14
N ASP A 16 18.10 -16.21 9.70
CA ASP A 16 18.35 -17.61 9.35
C ASP A 16 18.50 -18.46 10.63
N ASP A 17 18.27 -19.77 10.50
CA ASP A 17 18.30 -20.72 11.62
C ASP A 17 19.70 -20.86 12.25
N ARG A 18 20.69 -20.04 11.87
CA ARG A 18 22.09 -20.07 12.33
C ARG A 18 22.58 -18.75 12.93
N GLY A 19 21.69 -17.77 13.14
CA GLY A 19 22.05 -16.52 13.83
C GLY A 19 23.12 -15.67 13.15
N ASN A 20 23.24 -15.75 11.82
CA ASN A 20 24.35 -15.15 11.10
C ASN A 20 24.24 -13.62 11.00
N GLN A 21 25.10 -12.93 11.76
CA GLN A 21 25.15 -11.46 11.86
C GLN A 21 25.81 -10.76 10.65
N ASN A 22 26.19 -11.47 9.60
CA ASN A 22 26.90 -10.88 8.44
C ASN A 22 26.04 -9.93 7.58
N LEU A 23 24.71 -9.90 7.77
CA LEU A 23 23.82 -8.91 7.16
C LEU A 23 23.98 -7.50 7.75
N ARG A 24 24.56 -7.36 8.96
CA ARG A 24 24.78 -6.04 9.59
C ARG A 24 25.90 -5.22 8.94
N ARG A 25 26.82 -5.81 8.18
CA ARG A 25 27.96 -5.07 7.59
C ARG A 25 27.65 -4.35 6.26
N LYS A 26 26.57 -4.67 5.54
CA LYS A 26 26.15 -3.94 4.31
C LYS A 26 25.31 -2.69 4.59
N LYS A 27 25.05 -2.32 5.84
CA LYS A 27 24.15 -1.24 6.26
C LYS A 27 24.78 0.16 6.33
N LYS A 28 26.02 0.32 5.86
CA LYS A 28 26.71 1.63 5.84
C LYS A 28 26.70 2.18 4.42
N MET A 29 25.98 3.28 4.19
CA MET A 29 25.91 4.08 2.96
C MET A 29 25.02 3.51 1.82
N THR A 30 23.75 3.22 2.08
CA THR A 30 22.78 3.11 0.99
C THR A 30 22.09 4.45 0.79
N THR A 31 22.05 4.95 -0.45
CA THR A 31 21.24 6.11 -0.81
C THR A 31 19.77 5.80 -0.53
N GLU A 32 18.94 6.81 -0.39
CA GLU A 32 17.50 6.66 -0.16
C GLU A 32 16.84 5.82 -1.26
N ALA A 33 17.22 6.05 -2.53
CA ALA A 33 16.79 5.23 -3.67
C ALA A 33 17.13 3.74 -3.50
N THR A 34 18.33 3.44 -2.96
CA THR A 34 18.73 2.05 -2.71
C THR A 34 17.92 1.41 -1.59
N ARG A 35 17.61 2.15 -0.53
CA ARG A 35 16.74 1.67 0.57
C ARG A 35 15.34 1.35 0.05
N TYR A 36 14.79 2.22 -0.77
CA TYR A 36 13.49 2.02 -1.38
C TYR A 36 13.47 0.79 -2.30
N ALA A 37 14.49 0.61 -3.15
CA ALA A 37 14.60 -0.55 -4.02
C ALA A 37 14.67 -1.87 -3.24
N ILE A 38 15.42 -1.89 -2.13
CA ILE A 38 15.48 -3.06 -1.24
C ILE A 38 14.11 -3.35 -0.63
N LEU A 39 13.41 -2.32 -0.12
CA LEU A 39 12.09 -2.46 0.48
C LEU A 39 11.06 -3.00 -0.52
N MET A 40 11.10 -2.53 -1.77
CA MET A 40 10.23 -3.00 -2.84
C MET A 40 10.51 -4.48 -3.18
N GLU A 41 11.77 -4.89 -3.25
CA GLU A 41 12.14 -6.29 -3.51
C GLU A 41 11.73 -7.21 -2.35
N GLU A 42 11.92 -6.80 -1.10
CA GLU A 42 11.48 -7.53 0.08
C GLU A 42 9.96 -7.69 0.09
N CYS A 43 9.21 -6.63 -0.24
CA CYS A 43 7.76 -6.68 -0.36
C CYS A 43 7.33 -7.63 -1.49
N ALA A 44 7.97 -7.55 -2.66
CA ALA A 44 7.67 -8.43 -3.78
C ALA A 44 7.96 -9.90 -3.46
N SER A 45 9.05 -10.19 -2.75
CA SER A 45 9.38 -11.54 -2.29
C SER A 45 8.35 -12.07 -1.30
N TYR A 46 7.99 -11.26 -0.31
CA TYR A 46 6.95 -11.59 0.66
C TYR A 46 5.62 -11.93 -0.02
N VAL A 47 5.17 -11.10 -0.97
CA VAL A 47 3.91 -11.32 -1.68
C VAL A 47 3.96 -12.59 -2.53
N ARG A 48 5.08 -12.88 -3.21
CA ARG A 48 5.24 -14.14 -3.99
C ARG A 48 5.15 -15.38 -3.11
N GLU A 49 5.78 -15.35 -1.93
CA GLU A 49 5.85 -16.50 -1.02
C GLU A 49 4.55 -16.71 -0.24
N VAL A 50 3.99 -15.63 0.33
CA VAL A 50 2.88 -15.70 1.28
C VAL A 50 1.53 -15.52 0.63
N LYS A 51 1.45 -14.76 -0.48
CA LYS A 51 0.19 -14.36 -1.16
C LYS A 51 -0.83 -13.81 -0.16
N PRO A 52 -0.51 -12.72 0.53
CA PRO A 52 -1.33 -12.19 1.61
C PRO A 52 -2.74 -11.86 1.12
N SER A 53 -3.73 -12.24 1.92
CA SER A 53 -5.11 -11.83 1.67
C SER A 53 -5.30 -10.39 2.13
N CYS A 54 -5.93 -9.58 1.28
CA CYS A 54 -6.25 -8.18 1.54
C CYS A 54 -7.78 -7.94 1.65
N ASN A 55 -8.50 -8.93 2.17
CA ASN A 55 -9.95 -8.81 2.41
C ASN A 55 -10.31 -7.94 3.62
N ASP A 56 -9.32 -7.52 4.38
CA ASP A 56 -9.40 -6.74 5.61
C ASP A 56 -8.57 -5.45 5.45
N PRO A 57 -9.12 -4.26 5.80
CA PRO A 57 -8.39 -3.00 5.71
C PRO A 57 -7.07 -2.98 6.49
N GLU A 58 -7.01 -3.64 7.65
CA GLU A 58 -5.79 -3.70 8.46
C GLU A 58 -4.67 -4.43 7.72
N LYS A 59 -4.97 -5.56 7.07
CA LYS A 59 -3.99 -6.33 6.29
C LYS A 59 -3.48 -5.55 5.09
N ALA A 60 -4.37 -4.85 4.40
CA ALA A 60 -3.99 -4.00 3.28
C ALA A 60 -3.13 -2.81 3.75
N ALA A 61 -3.51 -2.15 4.86
CA ALA A 61 -2.71 -1.08 5.46
C ALA A 61 -1.33 -1.58 5.93
N ALA A 62 -1.24 -2.78 6.52
CA ALA A 62 0.02 -3.38 6.94
C ALA A 62 0.98 -3.63 5.77
N LEU A 63 0.46 -4.05 4.61
CA LEU A 63 1.26 -4.24 3.39
C LEU A 63 1.77 -2.92 2.81
N LEU A 64 0.96 -1.86 2.87
CA LEU A 64 1.26 -0.55 2.30
C LEU A 64 2.16 0.31 3.19
N ARG A 65 1.95 0.26 4.50
CA ARG A 65 2.59 1.16 5.46
C ARG A 65 4.11 1.25 5.33
N PRO A 66 4.88 0.14 5.24
CA PRO A 66 6.33 0.23 5.11
C PRO A 66 6.78 0.98 3.85
N LEU A 67 6.02 0.84 2.74
CA LEU A 67 6.31 1.48 1.45
C LEU A 67 5.99 2.98 1.50
N MET A 68 4.87 3.33 2.11
CA MET A 68 4.36 4.70 2.16
C MET A 68 5.06 5.54 3.24
N GLN A 69 5.49 4.93 4.36
CA GLN A 69 6.14 5.64 5.45
C GLN A 69 7.40 6.37 4.98
N GLN A 70 8.20 5.74 4.15
CA GLN A 70 9.40 6.39 3.60
C GLN A 70 9.06 7.64 2.78
N ARG A 71 7.91 7.66 2.09
CA ARG A 71 7.43 8.81 1.32
C ARG A 71 6.82 9.88 2.21
N GLN A 72 6.09 9.47 3.22
CA GLN A 72 5.52 10.38 4.23
C GLN A 72 6.61 11.15 4.96
N ASP A 73 7.70 10.50 5.33
CA ASP A 73 8.87 11.13 5.99
C ASP A 73 9.52 12.22 5.11
N MET A 74 9.29 12.16 3.78
CA MET A 74 9.73 13.19 2.82
C MET A 74 8.68 14.28 2.57
N GLY A 75 7.55 14.27 3.27
CA GLY A 75 6.44 15.19 3.04
C GLY A 75 5.73 15.00 1.68
N GLN A 76 5.85 13.83 1.06
CA GLN A 76 5.28 13.53 -0.24
C GLN A 76 3.98 12.76 -0.10
N GLU A 77 2.94 13.21 -0.78
CA GLU A 77 1.74 12.42 -1.00
C GLU A 77 1.95 11.46 -2.17
N THR A 78 1.59 10.20 -1.97
CA THR A 78 1.74 9.15 -2.99
C THR A 78 0.50 8.29 -3.08
N VAL A 79 0.16 7.88 -4.29
CA VAL A 79 -0.98 7.01 -4.56
C VAL A 79 -0.49 5.63 -4.97
N TRP A 80 -1.04 4.62 -4.34
CA TRP A 80 -0.67 3.22 -4.50
C TRP A 80 -1.88 2.36 -4.84
N VAL A 81 -1.62 1.24 -5.49
CA VAL A 81 -2.62 0.23 -5.83
C VAL A 81 -2.13 -1.15 -5.43
N ILE A 82 -2.95 -1.88 -4.69
CA ILE A 82 -2.78 -3.32 -4.48
C ILE A 82 -3.66 -4.02 -5.53
N MET A 83 -3.05 -4.81 -6.40
CA MET A 83 -3.75 -5.68 -7.34
C MET A 83 -4.10 -7.00 -6.67
N LEU A 84 -5.33 -7.51 -6.89
CA LEU A 84 -5.84 -8.70 -6.24
C LEU A 84 -6.34 -9.73 -7.24
N ASP A 85 -6.10 -11.00 -6.91
CA ASP A 85 -6.70 -12.14 -7.62
C ASP A 85 -8.17 -12.35 -7.22
N THR A 86 -8.83 -13.34 -7.83
CA THR A 86 -10.23 -13.71 -7.53
C THR A 86 -10.46 -14.17 -6.09
N LYS A 87 -9.40 -14.53 -5.35
CA LYS A 87 -9.44 -14.92 -3.94
C LYS A 87 -9.02 -13.79 -2.99
N MET A 88 -9.01 -12.55 -3.49
CA MET A 88 -8.60 -11.34 -2.72
C MET A 88 -7.18 -11.40 -2.17
N ARG A 89 -6.27 -12.08 -2.86
CA ARG A 89 -4.85 -12.15 -2.49
C ARG A 89 -4.04 -11.22 -3.38
N ALA A 90 -3.03 -10.58 -2.81
CA ALA A 90 -2.17 -9.68 -3.54
C ALA A 90 -1.42 -10.40 -4.69
N ILE A 91 -1.40 -9.76 -5.86
CA ILE A 91 -0.66 -10.17 -7.07
C ILE A 91 0.60 -9.29 -7.17
N GLY A 92 1.70 -9.71 -6.57
CA GLY A 92 2.92 -8.91 -6.55
C GLY A 92 2.87 -7.75 -5.54
N ALA A 93 3.96 -6.99 -5.47
CA ALA A 93 4.03 -5.81 -4.60
C ALA A 93 3.01 -4.73 -5.01
N PRO A 94 2.55 -3.90 -4.06
CA PRO A 94 1.78 -2.72 -4.39
C PRO A 94 2.55 -1.81 -5.37
N VAL A 95 1.83 -1.13 -6.25
CA VAL A 95 2.42 -0.25 -7.27
C VAL A 95 2.13 1.20 -6.93
N GLU A 96 3.19 2.02 -6.87
CA GLU A 96 3.07 3.48 -6.82
C GLU A 96 2.64 3.98 -8.20
N VAL A 97 1.47 4.60 -8.29
CA VAL A 97 0.89 5.08 -9.56
C VAL A 97 0.97 6.58 -9.73
N SER A 98 1.13 7.31 -8.62
CA SER A 98 1.31 8.76 -8.64
C SER A 98 2.10 9.22 -7.43
N ARG A 99 2.81 10.34 -7.63
CA ARG A 99 3.52 11.06 -6.59
C ARG A 99 3.26 12.54 -6.78
N GLY A 100 2.65 13.17 -5.79
CA GLY A 100 2.39 14.61 -5.77
C GLY A 100 3.58 15.42 -5.26
N THR A 101 3.57 16.70 -5.61
CA THR A 101 4.29 17.76 -4.91
C THR A 101 3.42 18.28 -3.78
N LEU A 102 3.95 19.17 -2.93
CA LEU A 102 3.26 19.71 -1.74
C LEU A 102 1.86 20.33 -2.03
N ASP A 103 1.54 20.64 -3.28
CA ASP A 103 0.34 21.38 -3.65
C ASP A 103 -0.73 20.56 -4.40
N GLU A 104 -0.39 19.42 -5.02
CA GLU A 104 -1.38 18.60 -5.74
C GLU A 104 -0.92 17.13 -5.90
N CYS A 105 -1.70 16.18 -5.40
CA CYS A 105 -1.64 14.79 -5.81
C CYS A 105 -2.93 14.41 -6.54
N MET A 106 -2.85 14.21 -7.85
CA MET A 106 -3.99 13.68 -8.59
C MET A 106 -3.98 12.16 -8.54
N ILE A 107 -5.09 11.55 -8.14
CA ILE A 107 -5.28 10.09 -8.24
C ILE A 107 -5.60 9.76 -9.71
N PRO A 108 -4.64 9.18 -10.46
CA PRO A 108 -4.75 9.02 -11.90
C PRO A 108 -5.56 7.77 -12.25
N THR A 109 -6.88 7.89 -12.41
CA THR A 109 -7.78 6.78 -12.75
C THR A 109 -7.26 5.91 -13.89
N ARG A 110 -6.74 6.53 -14.98
CA ARG A 110 -6.19 5.82 -16.13
C ARG A 110 -5.01 4.91 -15.76
N ASP A 111 -4.08 5.41 -14.94
CA ASP A 111 -2.86 4.67 -14.62
C ASP A 111 -3.16 3.54 -13.60
N ILE A 112 -4.12 3.75 -12.71
CA ILE A 112 -4.67 2.72 -11.83
C ILE A 112 -5.24 1.56 -12.66
N MET A 113 -6.12 1.87 -13.61
CA MET A 113 -6.76 0.86 -14.45
C MET A 113 -5.76 0.16 -15.37
N ARG A 114 -4.78 0.91 -15.90
CA ARG A 114 -3.67 0.30 -16.67
C ARG A 114 -2.88 -0.70 -15.83
N ALA A 115 -2.50 -0.33 -14.60
CA ALA A 115 -1.76 -1.24 -13.71
C ALA A 115 -2.58 -2.51 -13.41
N ALA A 116 -3.88 -2.36 -13.14
CA ALA A 116 -4.77 -3.47 -12.87
C ALA A 116 -4.90 -4.44 -14.06
N LEU A 117 -5.07 -3.91 -15.28
CA LEU A 117 -5.16 -4.71 -16.50
C LEU A 117 -3.84 -5.43 -16.81
N MET A 118 -2.71 -4.74 -16.67
CA MET A 118 -1.39 -5.35 -16.88
C MET A 118 -1.09 -6.49 -15.89
N ALA A 119 -1.58 -6.38 -14.66
CA ALA A 119 -1.47 -7.41 -13.64
C ALA A 119 -2.51 -8.52 -13.76
N ASN A 120 -3.45 -8.43 -14.71
CA ASN A 120 -4.61 -9.31 -14.81
C ASN A 120 -5.38 -9.41 -13.49
N ALA A 121 -5.57 -8.27 -12.82
CA ALA A 121 -6.23 -8.21 -11.53
C ALA A 121 -7.75 -8.32 -11.67
N SER A 122 -8.38 -9.08 -10.77
CA SER A 122 -9.85 -9.14 -10.66
C SER A 122 -10.42 -8.01 -9.82
N ALA A 123 -9.60 -7.47 -8.91
CA ALA A 123 -9.96 -6.36 -8.06
C ALA A 123 -8.73 -5.55 -7.66
N VAL A 124 -8.95 -4.34 -7.14
CA VAL A 124 -7.92 -3.45 -6.63
C VAL A 124 -8.33 -2.84 -5.30
N ILE A 125 -7.33 -2.50 -4.48
CA ILE A 125 -7.46 -1.58 -3.35
C ILE A 125 -6.61 -0.36 -3.66
N LEU A 126 -7.22 0.82 -3.57
CA LEU A 126 -6.51 2.09 -3.66
C LEU A 126 -5.91 2.44 -2.31
N ALA A 127 -4.82 3.17 -2.31
CA ALA A 127 -4.32 3.82 -1.11
C ALA A 127 -3.57 5.10 -1.43
N HIS A 128 -3.59 6.05 -0.49
CA HIS A 128 -2.68 7.19 -0.48
C HIS A 128 -2.31 7.55 0.95
N ASN A 129 -1.22 8.27 1.12
CA ASN A 129 -0.83 8.79 2.42
C ASN A 129 -1.10 10.29 2.51
N HIS A 130 -1.49 10.74 3.70
CA HIS A 130 -1.52 12.17 4.01
C HIS A 130 -0.21 12.58 4.70
N PRO A 131 0.59 13.48 4.12
CA PRO A 131 1.82 13.98 4.75
C PRO A 131 1.58 14.65 6.11
N SER A 132 0.38 15.21 6.33
CA SER A 132 -0.03 15.78 7.63
C SER A 132 -0.09 14.73 8.76
N GLY A 133 -0.16 13.44 8.41
CA GLY A 133 -0.36 12.34 9.35
C GLY A 133 -1.81 12.10 9.76
N ASP A 134 -2.74 12.96 9.39
CA ASP A 134 -4.17 12.77 9.64
C ASP A 134 -4.82 11.92 8.53
N PRO A 135 -5.30 10.69 8.79
CA PRO A 135 -5.86 9.83 7.76
C PRO A 135 -7.31 10.13 7.40
N ARG A 136 -7.90 11.22 7.91
CA ARG A 136 -9.31 11.57 7.60
C ARG A 136 -9.47 11.91 6.12
N PRO A 137 -10.44 11.24 5.42
CA PRO A 137 -10.66 11.49 4.00
C PRO A 137 -11.21 12.89 3.75
N SER A 138 -10.72 13.52 2.69
CA SER A 138 -11.27 14.75 2.13
C SER A 138 -12.50 14.47 1.25
N ALA A 139 -13.23 15.51 0.88
CA ALA A 139 -14.30 15.39 -0.10
C ALA A 139 -13.76 14.97 -1.49
N GLU A 140 -12.54 15.39 -1.82
CA GLU A 140 -11.87 15.01 -3.08
C GLU A 140 -11.53 13.52 -3.10
N ASP A 141 -11.06 12.95 -1.98
CA ASP A 141 -10.78 11.51 -1.87
C ASP A 141 -12.03 10.67 -2.13
N VAL A 142 -13.15 11.11 -1.58
CA VAL A 142 -14.46 10.46 -1.80
C VAL A 142 -14.86 10.56 -3.28
N ASN A 143 -14.71 11.73 -3.88
CA ASN A 143 -15.08 11.96 -5.28
C ASN A 143 -14.23 11.15 -6.25
N VAL A 144 -12.91 11.13 -6.04
CA VAL A 144 -12.01 10.37 -6.91
C VAL A 144 -12.21 8.86 -6.74
N THR A 145 -12.50 8.38 -5.52
CA THR A 145 -12.86 6.98 -5.29
C THR A 145 -14.05 6.58 -6.15
N LYS A 146 -15.11 7.39 -6.19
CA LYS A 146 -16.29 7.14 -7.04
C LYS A 146 -15.94 7.10 -8.54
N LYS A 147 -15.05 8.01 -9.01
CA LYS A 147 -14.58 8.02 -10.41
C LYS A 147 -13.82 6.74 -10.75
N VAL A 148 -12.93 6.29 -9.88
CA VAL A 148 -12.15 5.06 -10.08
C VAL A 148 -13.06 3.83 -10.07
N MET A 149 -14.06 3.77 -9.17
CA MET A 149 -15.06 2.70 -9.14
C MET A 149 -15.86 2.63 -10.44
N ALA A 150 -16.34 3.77 -10.93
CA ALA A 150 -17.09 3.83 -12.20
C ALA A 150 -16.25 3.34 -13.39
N ALA A 151 -14.97 3.69 -13.44
CA ALA A 151 -14.05 3.17 -14.46
C ALA A 151 -13.83 1.66 -14.31
N GLY A 152 -13.65 1.18 -13.09
CA GLY A 152 -13.51 -0.24 -12.78
C GLY A 152 -14.73 -1.06 -13.18
N ASP A 153 -15.93 -0.57 -12.92
CA ASP A 153 -17.20 -1.21 -13.34
C ASP A 153 -17.28 -1.40 -14.86
N ILE A 154 -16.80 -0.42 -15.64
CA ILE A 154 -16.79 -0.49 -17.12
C ILE A 154 -15.85 -1.59 -17.64
N ILE A 155 -14.67 -1.74 -17.03
CA ILE A 155 -13.64 -2.66 -17.52
C ILE A 155 -13.62 -4.02 -16.76
N GLY A 156 -14.53 -4.22 -15.81
CA GLY A 156 -14.64 -5.46 -15.05
C GLY A 156 -13.58 -5.65 -13.95
N VAL A 157 -12.97 -4.57 -13.46
CA VAL A 157 -12.04 -4.58 -12.33
C VAL A 157 -12.70 -3.92 -11.11
N ARG A 158 -13.01 -4.70 -10.08
CA ARG A 158 -13.67 -4.16 -8.89
C ARG A 158 -12.72 -3.32 -8.04
N VAL A 159 -13.19 -2.20 -7.55
CA VAL A 159 -12.51 -1.44 -6.50
C VAL A 159 -13.09 -1.88 -5.16
N LEU A 160 -12.29 -2.49 -4.29
CA LEU A 160 -12.77 -3.06 -3.02
C LEU A 160 -12.72 -2.10 -1.87
N ASP A 161 -11.76 -1.19 -1.86
CA ASP A 161 -11.58 -0.20 -0.80
C ASP A 161 -10.66 0.94 -1.28
N HIS A 162 -10.67 2.02 -0.50
CA HIS A 162 -9.68 3.08 -0.59
C HIS A 162 -9.18 3.37 0.83
N ILE A 163 -7.89 3.16 1.06
CA ILE A 163 -7.25 3.24 2.38
C ILE A 163 -6.37 4.48 2.42
N ILE A 164 -6.60 5.33 3.40
CA ILE A 164 -5.79 6.52 3.64
C ILE A 164 -4.84 6.23 4.79
N ILE A 165 -3.55 6.38 4.54
CA ILE A 165 -2.50 6.12 5.53
C ILE A 165 -2.06 7.45 6.15
N GLY A 166 -2.09 7.49 7.47
CA GLY A 166 -1.58 8.57 8.31
C GLY A 166 -0.64 8.05 9.39
N THR A 167 -0.39 8.88 10.37
CA THR A 167 0.47 8.54 11.51
C THR A 167 -0.30 7.70 12.52
N LYS A 168 0.29 6.58 12.92
CA LYS A 168 -0.25 5.75 14.00
C LYS A 168 0.01 6.42 15.35
N THR A 169 -1.02 6.46 16.20
CA THR A 169 -0.96 6.91 17.59
C THR A 169 -1.47 5.82 18.52
N GLU A 170 -1.50 6.06 19.83
CA GLU A 170 -2.07 5.12 20.79
C GLU A 170 -3.59 4.89 20.59
N ILE A 171 -4.30 5.91 20.10
CA ILE A 171 -5.75 5.89 19.93
C ILE A 171 -6.21 5.78 18.47
N ASN A 172 -5.28 5.89 17.50
CA ASN A 172 -5.57 5.85 16.08
C ASN A 172 -4.69 4.81 15.41
N PRO A 173 -5.26 3.82 14.68
CA PRO A 173 -4.47 2.80 13.97
C PRO A 173 -3.59 3.38 12.86
N GLY A 174 -3.71 4.68 12.56
CA GLY A 174 -2.95 5.39 11.53
C GLY A 174 -3.39 5.04 10.12
N TYR A 175 -4.64 4.63 9.95
CA TYR A 175 -5.28 4.51 8.64
C TYR A 175 -6.79 4.65 8.77
N ILE A 176 -7.44 4.98 7.66
CA ILE A 176 -8.90 4.94 7.50
C ILE A 176 -9.22 4.20 6.21
N SER A 177 -10.26 3.36 6.26
CA SER A 177 -10.89 2.71 5.11
C SER A 177 -12.15 3.49 4.74
N ILE A 178 -12.21 4.04 3.53
CA ILE A 178 -13.40 4.75 3.02
C ILE A 178 -14.62 3.81 2.98
N ARG A 179 -14.39 2.51 2.71
CA ARG A 179 -15.43 1.49 2.74
C ARG A 179 -15.95 1.26 4.15
N ALA A 180 -15.08 1.09 5.14
CA ALA A 180 -15.48 0.82 6.51
C ALA A 180 -16.23 2.02 7.14
N GLU A 181 -15.86 3.25 6.76
CA GLU A 181 -16.55 4.47 7.16
C GLU A 181 -17.92 4.66 6.45
N GLY A 182 -18.25 3.84 5.46
CA GLY A 182 -19.51 3.94 4.72
C GLY A 182 -19.63 5.20 3.86
N LEU A 183 -18.52 5.87 3.53
CA LEU A 183 -18.52 7.13 2.77
C LEU A 183 -18.81 6.93 1.28
N VAL A 184 -18.55 5.71 0.79
CA VAL A 184 -18.85 5.28 -0.58
C VAL A 184 -19.43 3.87 -0.52
N ASN A 185 -20.43 3.60 -1.36
CA ASN A 185 -21.02 2.28 -1.47
C ASN A 185 -20.20 1.41 -2.45
N PHE A 186 -19.28 0.61 -1.92
CA PHE A 186 -18.52 -0.37 -2.68
C PHE A 186 -19.38 -1.60 -2.96
N LYS A 187 -19.36 -2.09 -4.22
CA LYS A 187 -20.13 -3.28 -4.66
C LYS A 187 -19.36 -4.58 -4.41
#